data_5353951975c3c22c779f9e9c16117434
#
_entry.id   5353951975c3c22c779f9e9c16117434
#
_cell.length_a   1.000
_cell.length_b   1.000
_cell.length_c   1.000
_cell.angle_alpha   90.00
_cell.angle_beta   90.00
_cell.angle_gamma   90.00
#
_symmetry.space_group_name_H-M   'P 1'
#
loop_
_entity.id
_entity.type
_entity.pdbx_description
1 polymer ?
#
loop_
_entity_poly.entity_id
_entity_poly.type
_entity_poly.pdbx_seq_one_letter_code
_entity_poly.pdbx_strand_id
1 'polypeptide(L)'
;MSTSSFNKRSVALLTDLYEMTMAHGYFEEGRAETIVTFDVFYRQNPDNGGFSIFAGLEQIVEYINELHFSDDDIAYLRSLGLFSEPFLEYLHHFRFTGDIDAVPEGSIIYPNEPLITVTAPIIEAQLIETFLLTQVNHQSLIATKANRIVRAAQGRSVADMGARRAHNIDAAVYGARAAYIGGVNSTATALAGKAFGIPVVGTMAHSWIMFFDGEYDAFKRYAEIYGSSSVFLVDTYDTLKSGVPTAIRVAQEVLIPRGQRLLGVRIDSGDMAYLSKKVRALLDEAGLQDCKIMASNSLDERTITSIIAQGGCVDSYGVGERLITAYSDAKFGAVYKLAAIKQGDIFVPKIKLSENVGKITNPGRKRLYRVYSEKGHSIADLITCDTETVKDGAPFEYLSPEKPWAVRTFEHCTFRELLNPLFRNGQLVTKLPTLEEIRAYVRRQLDEEVWKEEQRFENPHIHYLDMSVKYYQMKMDLMKHHE
;
A
#
# COMPACT_ATOMS: atom_id res chain seq x y z
N MET A 1 -2.70 -10.20 -19.60
CA MET A 1 -2.11 -11.48 -19.16
C MET A 1 -2.20 -11.49 -17.66
N SER A 2 -2.84 -12.52 -17.07
CA SER A 2 -2.95 -12.63 -15.61
C SER A 2 -1.56 -12.66 -14.98
N THR A 3 -1.32 -11.80 -14.01
CA THR A 3 -0.06 -11.68 -13.26
C THR A 3 0.08 -12.76 -12.18
N SER A 4 -0.95 -13.60 -12.00
CA SER A 4 -1.09 -14.58 -10.91
C SER A 4 -0.12 -15.76 -10.93
N SER A 5 0.81 -15.82 -11.87
CA SER A 5 1.55 -17.07 -12.11
C SER A 5 2.75 -17.32 -11.20
N PHE A 6 3.15 -16.41 -10.31
CA PHE A 6 4.32 -16.71 -9.48
C PHE A 6 3.99 -17.54 -8.23
N ASN A 7 2.72 -17.67 -7.86
CA ASN A 7 2.29 -18.45 -6.70
C ASN A 7 0.99 -19.22 -7.00
N LYS A 8 1.12 -20.47 -7.47
CA LYS A 8 -0.01 -21.33 -7.84
C LYS A 8 -0.60 -22.15 -6.68
N ARG A 9 -0.26 -21.83 -5.43
CA ARG A 9 -0.85 -22.53 -4.28
C ARG A 9 -2.31 -22.09 -4.09
N SER A 10 -3.19 -23.04 -3.72
CA SER A 10 -4.52 -22.72 -3.21
C SER A 10 -4.37 -21.89 -1.93
N VAL A 11 -5.17 -20.83 -1.82
CA VAL A 11 -5.24 -19.99 -0.63
C VAL A 11 -6.65 -19.96 -0.01
N ALA A 12 -7.51 -20.91 -0.40
CA ALA A 12 -8.85 -21.03 0.17
C ALA A 12 -8.83 -21.26 1.68
N LEU A 13 -7.83 -22.01 2.17
CA LEU A 13 -7.61 -22.23 3.60
C LEU A 13 -6.79 -21.13 4.30
N LEU A 14 -6.45 -20.02 3.63
CA LEU A 14 -5.90 -18.85 4.28
C LEU A 14 -7.03 -18.05 4.97
N THR A 15 -7.58 -18.67 6.00
CA THR A 15 -8.65 -18.15 6.85
C THR A 15 -8.39 -18.57 8.28
N ASP A 16 -8.76 -17.75 9.25
CA ASP A 16 -8.68 -18.14 10.65
C ASP A 16 -9.75 -19.18 10.96
N LEU A 17 -9.45 -20.15 11.83
CA LEU A 17 -10.37 -21.26 12.13
C LEU A 17 -11.73 -20.78 12.65
N TYR A 18 -11.80 -19.63 13.34
CA TYR A 18 -13.06 -19.09 13.83
C TYR A 18 -14.01 -18.72 12.67
N GLU A 19 -13.50 -18.29 11.53
CA GLU A 19 -14.31 -17.98 10.35
C GLU A 19 -15.01 -19.24 9.84
N MET A 20 -14.30 -20.36 9.79
CA MET A 20 -14.85 -21.68 9.42
C MET A 20 -15.85 -22.20 10.45
N THR A 21 -15.56 -22.08 11.75
CA THR A 21 -16.49 -22.56 12.80
C THR A 21 -17.74 -21.71 12.88
N MET A 22 -17.65 -20.41 12.65
CA MET A 22 -18.81 -19.54 12.53
C MET A 22 -19.61 -19.84 11.27
N ALA A 23 -18.94 -20.05 10.12
CA ALA A 23 -19.58 -20.44 8.87
C ALA A 23 -20.36 -21.77 9.03
N HIS A 24 -19.78 -22.76 9.68
CA HIS A 24 -20.46 -24.01 10.04
C HIS A 24 -21.68 -23.76 10.94
N GLY A 25 -21.54 -22.92 11.96
CA GLY A 25 -22.67 -22.55 12.83
C GLY A 25 -23.81 -21.89 12.06
N TYR A 26 -23.52 -20.95 11.14
CA TYR A 26 -24.56 -20.34 10.30
C TYR A 26 -25.22 -21.35 9.36
N PHE A 27 -24.45 -22.33 8.87
CA PHE A 27 -24.98 -23.41 8.03
C PHE A 27 -25.95 -24.30 8.81
N GLU A 28 -25.57 -24.78 9.99
CA GLU A 28 -26.42 -25.65 10.85
C GLU A 28 -27.69 -24.95 11.32
N GLU A 29 -27.65 -23.62 11.53
CA GLU A 29 -28.81 -22.80 11.87
C GLU A 29 -29.72 -22.44 10.66
N GLY A 30 -29.38 -22.92 9.45
CA GLY A 30 -30.12 -22.61 8.22
C GLY A 30 -30.03 -21.14 7.81
N ARG A 31 -28.94 -20.44 8.18
CA ARG A 31 -28.70 -19.03 7.93
C ARG A 31 -27.74 -18.75 6.79
N ALA A 32 -27.22 -19.76 6.12
CA ALA A 32 -26.20 -19.65 5.08
C ALA A 32 -26.50 -18.54 4.05
N GLU A 33 -27.76 -18.43 3.62
CA GLU A 33 -28.22 -17.50 2.59
C GLU A 33 -28.59 -16.09 3.14
N THR A 34 -28.39 -15.83 4.43
CA THR A 34 -28.68 -14.51 5.01
C THR A 34 -27.72 -13.47 4.43
N ILE A 35 -28.25 -12.49 3.71
CA ILE A 35 -27.45 -11.42 3.12
C ILE A 35 -27.00 -10.44 4.21
N VAL A 36 -25.73 -10.13 4.23
CA VAL A 36 -25.10 -9.22 5.17
C VAL A 36 -24.23 -8.19 4.46
N THR A 37 -23.88 -7.12 5.16
CA THR A 37 -22.88 -6.15 4.69
C THR A 37 -21.76 -6.04 5.70
N PHE A 38 -20.53 -6.19 5.23
CA PHE A 38 -19.29 -5.96 5.99
C PHE A 38 -18.48 -4.84 5.36
N ASP A 39 -17.71 -4.12 6.18
CA ASP A 39 -16.77 -3.10 5.74
C ASP A 39 -15.34 -3.40 6.17
N VAL A 40 -14.40 -3.23 5.27
CA VAL A 40 -12.98 -3.07 5.58
C VAL A 40 -12.70 -1.59 5.83
N PHE A 41 -12.05 -1.29 6.95
CA PHE A 41 -11.56 0.06 7.27
C PHE A 41 -10.35 -0.01 8.21
N TYR A 42 -9.62 1.09 8.39
CA TYR A 42 -8.52 1.16 9.36
C TYR A 42 -8.73 2.37 10.28
N ARG A 43 -7.98 2.43 11.40
CA ARG A 43 -8.28 3.39 12.47
C ARG A 43 -7.27 4.53 12.64
N GLN A 44 -6.06 4.35 12.16
CA GLN A 44 -4.98 5.32 12.36
C GLN A 44 -3.98 5.22 11.21
N ASN A 45 -3.52 6.37 10.72
CA ASN A 45 -2.45 6.40 9.73
C ASN A 45 -1.12 5.93 10.34
N PRO A 46 -0.35 5.08 9.64
CA PRO A 46 0.99 4.73 10.05
C PRO A 46 1.88 5.97 10.24
N ASP A 47 2.83 5.88 11.14
CA ASP A 47 3.77 6.98 11.45
C ASP A 47 3.10 8.30 11.83
N ASN A 48 1.86 8.28 12.34
CA ASN A 48 1.04 9.48 12.59
C ASN A 48 0.95 10.40 11.37
N GLY A 49 0.98 9.84 10.16
CA GLY A 49 0.86 10.58 8.91
C GLY A 49 -0.53 11.20 8.71
N GLY A 50 -0.66 12.17 7.79
CA GLY A 50 -1.95 12.82 7.51
C GLY A 50 -2.88 11.95 6.67
N PHE A 51 -2.37 10.96 5.95
CA PHE A 51 -3.12 10.06 5.07
C PHE A 51 -2.40 8.73 4.88
N SER A 52 -3.10 7.79 4.25
CA SER A 52 -2.53 6.52 3.76
C SER A 52 -2.85 6.32 2.27
N ILE A 53 -2.22 5.32 1.64
CA ILE A 53 -2.47 4.94 0.25
C ILE A 53 -3.09 3.55 0.24
N PHE A 54 -4.25 3.40 -0.39
CA PHE A 54 -4.91 2.12 -0.53
C PHE A 54 -4.24 1.27 -1.62
N ALA A 55 -3.84 0.05 -1.27
CA ALA A 55 -3.22 -0.90 -2.21
C ALA A 55 -3.57 -2.35 -1.86
N GLY A 56 -3.44 -3.27 -2.85
CA GLY A 56 -3.73 -4.69 -2.72
C GLY A 56 -5.03 -5.14 -3.36
N LEU A 57 -5.76 -4.26 -4.05
CA LEU A 57 -7.06 -4.57 -4.64
C LEU A 57 -6.95 -5.58 -5.79
N GLU A 58 -5.92 -5.51 -6.61
CA GLU A 58 -5.70 -6.46 -7.71
C GLU A 58 -5.60 -7.90 -7.20
N GLN A 59 -4.86 -8.15 -6.12
CA GLN A 59 -4.72 -9.48 -5.52
C GLN A 59 -6.02 -9.97 -4.87
N ILE A 60 -6.82 -9.06 -4.33
CA ILE A 60 -8.17 -9.39 -3.83
C ILE A 60 -9.06 -9.84 -4.98
N VAL A 61 -9.02 -9.15 -6.12
CA VAL A 61 -9.80 -9.54 -7.32
C VAL A 61 -9.36 -10.91 -7.84
N GLU A 62 -8.05 -11.16 -7.92
CA GLU A 62 -7.52 -12.48 -8.31
C GLU A 62 -8.04 -13.57 -7.37
N TYR A 63 -7.96 -13.35 -6.05
CA TYR A 63 -8.44 -14.27 -5.03
C TYR A 63 -9.92 -14.59 -5.17
N ILE A 64 -10.77 -13.57 -5.24
CA ILE A 64 -12.24 -13.78 -5.35
C ILE A 64 -12.62 -14.56 -6.60
N ASN A 65 -11.95 -14.28 -7.74
CA ASN A 65 -12.21 -15.00 -8.99
C ASN A 65 -11.78 -16.48 -8.94
N GLU A 66 -10.75 -16.80 -8.18
CA GLU A 66 -10.15 -18.14 -8.11
C GLU A 66 -10.60 -18.93 -6.86
N LEU A 67 -11.34 -18.29 -5.93
CA LEU A 67 -11.71 -18.90 -4.66
C LEU A 67 -12.59 -20.13 -4.81
N HIS A 68 -12.04 -21.26 -4.43
CA HIS A 68 -12.72 -22.56 -4.36
C HIS A 68 -11.97 -23.48 -3.40
N PHE A 69 -12.66 -24.39 -2.77
CA PHE A 69 -12.06 -25.46 -1.96
C PHE A 69 -11.81 -26.69 -2.81
N SER A 70 -10.57 -27.14 -2.87
CA SER A 70 -10.18 -28.36 -3.58
C SER A 70 -10.57 -29.62 -2.80
N ASP A 71 -10.54 -30.81 -3.47
CA ASP A 71 -10.73 -32.11 -2.80
C ASP A 71 -9.76 -32.30 -1.63
N ASP A 72 -8.51 -31.82 -1.77
CA ASP A 72 -7.49 -31.91 -0.73
C ASP A 72 -7.82 -30.97 0.46
N ASP A 73 -8.30 -29.75 0.21
CA ASP A 73 -8.78 -28.84 1.24
C ASP A 73 -9.94 -29.46 2.04
N ILE A 74 -10.92 -30.05 1.34
CA ILE A 74 -12.06 -30.73 1.96
C ILE A 74 -11.63 -31.95 2.77
N ALA A 75 -10.71 -32.76 2.24
CA ALA A 75 -10.16 -33.89 2.97
C ALA A 75 -9.45 -33.48 4.26
N TYR A 76 -8.67 -32.38 4.19
CA TYR A 76 -8.05 -31.81 5.38
C TYR A 76 -9.08 -31.34 6.40
N LEU A 77 -10.07 -30.52 6.00
CA LEU A 77 -11.13 -30.05 6.90
C LEU A 77 -11.90 -31.21 7.54
N ARG A 78 -12.19 -32.28 6.77
CA ARG A 78 -12.81 -33.53 7.29
C ARG A 78 -11.95 -34.16 8.38
N SER A 79 -10.64 -34.19 8.20
CA SER A 79 -9.71 -34.79 9.16
C SER A 79 -9.68 -34.09 10.52
N LEU A 80 -10.10 -32.82 10.60
CA LEU A 80 -10.21 -32.09 11.85
C LEU A 80 -11.36 -32.59 12.74
N GLY A 81 -12.37 -33.26 12.18
CA GLY A 81 -13.51 -33.76 12.94
C GLY A 81 -14.41 -32.69 13.55
N LEU A 82 -14.35 -31.46 13.05
CA LEU A 82 -15.10 -30.31 13.55
C LEU A 82 -16.34 -29.99 12.74
N PHE A 83 -16.45 -30.45 11.51
CA PHE A 83 -17.43 -30.04 10.52
C PHE A 83 -18.32 -31.18 10.08
N SER A 84 -19.61 -30.92 9.85
CA SER A 84 -20.54 -31.91 9.32
C SER A 84 -20.29 -32.20 7.83
N GLU A 85 -20.60 -33.41 7.38
CA GLU A 85 -20.44 -33.74 5.95
C GLU A 85 -21.30 -32.84 5.04
N PRO A 86 -22.56 -32.47 5.39
CA PRO A 86 -23.31 -31.50 4.58
C PRO A 86 -22.61 -30.15 4.43
N PHE A 87 -21.95 -29.64 5.47
CA PHE A 87 -21.19 -28.39 5.40
C PHE A 87 -19.94 -28.54 4.54
N LEU A 88 -19.21 -29.66 4.65
CA LEU A 88 -18.06 -29.94 3.79
C LEU A 88 -18.46 -30.03 2.31
N GLU A 89 -19.61 -30.62 2.00
CA GLU A 89 -20.18 -30.63 0.66
C GLU A 89 -20.57 -29.22 0.18
N TYR A 90 -21.14 -28.39 1.05
CA TYR A 90 -21.39 -26.99 0.76
C TYR A 90 -20.09 -26.24 0.39
N LEU A 91 -19.02 -26.43 1.16
CA LEU A 91 -17.72 -25.82 0.88
C LEU A 91 -17.10 -26.32 -0.43
N HIS A 92 -17.26 -27.59 -0.77
CA HIS A 92 -16.78 -28.16 -2.04
C HIS A 92 -17.39 -27.45 -3.26
N HIS A 93 -18.64 -27.03 -3.15
CA HIS A 93 -19.35 -26.28 -4.19
C HIS A 93 -19.25 -24.75 -4.02
N PHE A 94 -18.51 -24.29 -3.03
CA PHE A 94 -18.40 -22.87 -2.71
C PHE A 94 -17.91 -22.04 -3.90
N ARG A 95 -18.60 -20.93 -4.15
CA ARG A 95 -18.18 -19.83 -5.03
C ARG A 95 -18.67 -18.55 -4.41
N PHE A 96 -17.91 -17.48 -4.57
CA PHE A 96 -18.37 -16.15 -4.16
C PHE A 96 -19.43 -15.63 -5.14
N THR A 97 -20.60 -15.28 -4.63
CA THR A 97 -21.74 -14.79 -5.43
C THR A 97 -22.18 -13.38 -5.04
N GLY A 98 -21.53 -12.78 -4.06
CA GLY A 98 -21.89 -11.47 -3.53
C GLY A 98 -21.47 -10.29 -4.40
N ASP A 99 -21.76 -9.11 -3.87
CA ASP A 99 -21.37 -7.80 -4.41
C ASP A 99 -20.19 -7.25 -3.60
N ILE A 100 -19.27 -6.58 -4.26
CA ILE A 100 -18.19 -5.83 -3.62
C ILE A 100 -18.13 -4.44 -4.23
N ASP A 101 -18.14 -3.42 -3.37
CA ASP A 101 -17.80 -2.05 -3.70
C ASP A 101 -16.46 -1.71 -3.05
N ALA A 102 -15.58 -0.99 -3.75
CA ALA A 102 -14.26 -0.65 -3.22
C ALA A 102 -13.83 0.75 -3.66
N VAL A 103 -13.01 1.41 -2.86
CA VAL A 103 -12.27 2.59 -3.30
C VAL A 103 -11.26 2.17 -4.38
N PRO A 104 -11.00 2.99 -5.41
CA PRO A 104 -9.99 2.66 -6.42
C PRO A 104 -8.61 2.44 -5.81
N GLU A 105 -7.87 1.44 -6.29
CA GLU A 105 -6.49 1.24 -5.85
C GLU A 105 -5.64 2.48 -6.16
N GLY A 106 -4.77 2.87 -5.24
CA GLY A 106 -4.03 4.13 -5.29
C GLY A 106 -4.79 5.33 -4.71
N SER A 107 -6.02 5.17 -4.21
CA SER A 107 -6.70 6.26 -3.52
C SER A 107 -5.93 6.69 -2.28
N ILE A 108 -5.86 8.00 -2.07
CA ILE A 108 -5.51 8.57 -0.77
C ILE A 108 -6.71 8.31 0.15
N ILE A 109 -6.47 7.73 1.31
CA ILE A 109 -7.49 7.27 2.26
C ILE A 109 -7.19 7.78 3.66
N TYR A 110 -8.27 7.87 4.47
CA TYR A 110 -8.21 8.37 5.83
C TYR A 110 -8.85 7.39 6.82
N PRO A 111 -8.52 7.49 8.13
CA PRO A 111 -9.05 6.57 9.14
C PRO A 111 -10.58 6.53 9.22
N ASN A 112 -11.13 5.31 9.44
CA ASN A 112 -12.56 5.02 9.61
C ASN A 112 -13.42 5.15 8.34
N GLU A 113 -12.82 5.36 7.18
CA GLU A 113 -13.50 5.25 5.88
C GLU A 113 -13.74 3.78 5.53
N PRO A 114 -14.91 3.41 4.99
CA PRO A 114 -15.10 2.12 4.36
C PRO A 114 -14.26 2.05 3.08
N LEU A 115 -13.26 1.16 3.05
CA LEU A 115 -12.37 0.96 1.89
C LEU A 115 -12.92 -0.09 0.93
N ILE A 116 -13.50 -1.13 1.48
CA ILE A 116 -14.17 -2.21 0.75
C ILE A 116 -15.46 -2.51 1.50
N THR A 117 -16.57 -2.55 0.79
CA THR A 117 -17.87 -2.97 1.30
C THR A 117 -18.29 -4.25 0.60
N VAL A 118 -18.51 -5.32 1.36
CA VAL A 118 -18.93 -6.63 0.86
C VAL A 118 -20.40 -6.84 1.24
N THR A 119 -21.24 -7.10 0.26
CA THR A 119 -22.67 -7.47 0.46
C THR A 119 -22.90 -8.85 -0.13
N ALA A 120 -23.03 -9.87 0.71
CA ALA A 120 -23.06 -11.27 0.28
C ALA A 120 -23.83 -12.15 1.29
N PRO A 121 -24.12 -13.41 0.95
CA PRO A 121 -24.48 -14.45 1.92
C PRO A 121 -23.46 -14.51 3.07
N ILE A 122 -23.93 -14.71 4.31
CA ILE A 122 -23.10 -14.56 5.52
C ILE A 122 -21.84 -15.44 5.50
N ILE A 123 -21.93 -16.65 5.00
CA ILE A 123 -20.78 -17.57 4.92
C ILE A 123 -19.75 -17.04 3.92
N GLU A 124 -20.19 -16.58 2.76
CA GLU A 124 -19.31 -16.02 1.74
C GLU A 124 -18.59 -14.75 2.24
N ALA A 125 -19.36 -13.84 2.86
CA ALA A 125 -18.80 -12.62 3.43
C ALA A 125 -17.79 -12.92 4.56
N GLN A 126 -18.03 -13.97 5.38
CA GLN A 126 -17.17 -14.33 6.50
C GLN A 126 -15.84 -14.94 6.04
N LEU A 127 -15.86 -15.87 5.10
CA LEU A 127 -14.68 -16.66 4.71
C LEU A 127 -13.58 -15.87 3.97
N ILE A 128 -13.87 -14.68 3.49
CA ILE A 128 -12.90 -13.85 2.76
C ILE A 128 -12.15 -12.84 3.66
N GLU A 129 -12.52 -12.73 4.94
CA GLU A 129 -11.99 -11.73 5.90
C GLU A 129 -10.46 -11.73 5.93
N THR A 130 -9.86 -12.88 6.27
CA THR A 130 -8.40 -12.97 6.49
C THR A 130 -7.60 -12.61 5.25
N PHE A 131 -8.02 -13.07 4.06
CA PHE A 131 -7.31 -12.75 2.82
C PHE A 131 -7.38 -11.24 2.49
N LEU A 132 -8.59 -10.66 2.53
CA LEU A 132 -8.78 -9.23 2.30
C LEU A 132 -7.89 -8.39 3.21
N LEU A 133 -7.92 -8.70 4.50
CA LEU A 133 -7.15 -7.96 5.50
C LEU A 133 -5.64 -8.12 5.31
N THR A 134 -5.16 -9.31 4.93
CA THR A 134 -3.74 -9.56 4.68
C THR A 134 -3.23 -8.70 3.52
N GLN A 135 -3.99 -8.61 2.42
CA GLN A 135 -3.60 -7.79 1.27
C GLN A 135 -3.65 -6.30 1.58
N VAL A 136 -4.76 -5.82 2.16
CA VAL A 136 -4.92 -4.39 2.50
C VAL A 136 -3.87 -3.95 3.52
N ASN A 137 -3.67 -4.72 4.59
CA ASN A 137 -2.70 -4.37 5.64
C ASN A 137 -1.28 -4.26 5.10
N HIS A 138 -0.81 -5.27 4.36
CA HIS A 138 0.55 -5.29 3.87
C HIS A 138 0.80 -4.24 2.79
N GLN A 139 0.01 -4.25 1.71
CA GLN A 139 0.30 -3.41 0.56
C GLN A 139 0.02 -1.92 0.83
N SER A 140 -1.06 -1.58 1.57
CA SER A 140 -1.33 -0.19 1.94
C SER A 140 -0.26 0.38 2.88
N LEU A 141 0.23 -0.43 3.83
CA LEU A 141 1.32 -0.03 4.72
C LEU A 141 2.59 0.30 3.93
N ILE A 142 3.02 -0.61 3.03
CA ILE A 142 4.25 -0.42 2.25
C ILE A 142 4.11 0.73 1.24
N ALA A 143 2.97 0.88 0.56
CA ALA A 143 2.72 2.00 -0.34
C ALA A 143 2.78 3.35 0.41
N THR A 144 2.19 3.42 1.60
CA THR A 144 2.21 4.61 2.45
C THR A 144 3.64 4.94 2.91
N LYS A 145 4.40 3.94 3.37
CA LYS A 145 5.81 4.10 3.78
C LYS A 145 6.69 4.54 2.61
N ALA A 146 6.52 3.91 1.45
CA ALA A 146 7.23 4.27 0.23
C ALA A 146 6.99 5.73 -0.16
N ASN A 147 5.74 6.19 -0.09
CA ASN A 147 5.39 7.57 -0.40
C ASN A 147 6.07 8.59 0.54
N ARG A 148 6.14 8.29 1.84
CA ARG A 148 6.88 9.14 2.79
C ARG A 148 8.36 9.25 2.38
N ILE A 149 9.00 8.14 2.04
CA ILE A 149 10.40 8.09 1.60
C ILE A 149 10.62 8.88 0.30
N VAL A 150 9.74 8.67 -0.69
CA VAL A 150 9.82 9.36 -1.99
C VAL A 150 9.65 10.88 -1.83
N ARG A 151 8.70 11.33 -1.01
CA ARG A 151 8.53 12.77 -0.73
C ARG A 151 9.75 13.36 -0.01
N ALA A 152 10.35 12.62 0.92
CA ALA A 152 11.58 13.02 1.61
C ALA A 152 12.76 13.18 0.64
N ALA A 153 12.79 12.40 -0.45
CA ALA A 153 13.84 12.47 -1.46
C ALA A 153 13.77 13.73 -2.36
N GLN A 154 12.69 14.53 -2.28
CA GLN A 154 12.55 15.82 -2.98
C GLN A 154 12.88 15.74 -4.49
N GLY A 155 12.25 14.79 -5.18
CA GLY A 155 12.41 14.58 -6.62
C GLY A 155 13.62 13.72 -7.02
N ARG A 156 14.49 13.33 -6.09
CA ARG A 156 15.56 12.36 -6.36
C ARG A 156 15.00 10.95 -6.51
N SER A 157 15.66 10.16 -7.35
CA SER A 157 15.21 8.78 -7.58
C SER A 157 15.35 7.91 -6.32
N VAL A 158 14.34 7.08 -6.07
CA VAL A 158 14.34 6.07 -5.01
C VAL A 158 14.15 4.68 -5.64
N ALA A 159 15.02 3.74 -5.28
CA ALA A 159 14.93 2.34 -5.68
C ALA A 159 14.61 1.46 -4.47
N ASP A 160 13.67 0.53 -4.61
CA ASP A 160 13.46 -0.54 -3.63
C ASP A 160 14.60 -1.55 -3.71
N MET A 161 15.30 -1.76 -2.61
CA MET A 161 16.37 -2.76 -2.44
C MET A 161 16.10 -3.68 -1.24
N GLY A 162 14.81 -3.89 -0.93
CA GLY A 162 14.36 -4.49 0.34
C GLY A 162 14.16 -6.00 0.32
N ALA A 163 14.12 -6.67 -0.83
CA ALA A 163 13.66 -8.05 -0.96
C ALA A 163 14.28 -9.02 0.06
N ARG A 164 15.61 -8.98 0.27
CA ARG A 164 16.32 -9.87 1.22
C ARG A 164 16.01 -9.59 2.70
N ARG A 165 15.30 -8.52 3.00
CA ARG A 165 14.87 -8.10 4.35
C ARG A 165 13.37 -8.20 4.56
N ALA A 166 12.62 -8.53 3.51
CA ALA A 166 11.19 -8.78 3.61
C ALA A 166 10.90 -10.01 4.48
N HIS A 167 9.72 -10.02 5.10
CA HIS A 167 9.34 -11.09 6.03
C HIS A 167 9.03 -12.41 5.33
N ASN A 168 8.77 -12.41 4.01
CA ASN A 168 8.46 -13.58 3.20
C ASN A 168 8.69 -13.25 1.71
N ILE A 169 8.69 -14.28 0.85
CA ILE A 169 8.78 -14.17 -0.61
C ILE A 169 7.65 -13.28 -1.14
N ASP A 170 6.40 -13.54 -0.73
CA ASP A 170 5.24 -12.76 -1.15
C ASP A 170 5.37 -11.30 -0.68
N ALA A 171 5.83 -11.08 0.55
CA ALA A 171 6.08 -9.73 1.06
C ALA A 171 7.18 -8.99 0.27
N ALA A 172 8.19 -9.69 -0.25
CA ALA A 172 9.20 -9.09 -1.11
C ALA A 172 8.61 -8.65 -2.46
N VAL A 173 7.78 -9.49 -3.08
CA VAL A 173 7.21 -9.26 -4.42
C VAL A 173 6.07 -8.26 -4.38
N TYR A 174 5.08 -8.44 -3.51
CA TYR A 174 3.96 -7.50 -3.35
C TYR A 174 4.39 -6.21 -2.66
N GLY A 175 5.42 -6.27 -1.80
CA GLY A 175 6.01 -5.07 -1.21
C GLY A 175 6.69 -4.19 -2.27
N ALA A 176 7.39 -4.76 -3.24
CA ALA A 176 7.95 -4.01 -4.37
C ALA A 176 6.85 -3.38 -5.24
N ARG A 177 5.73 -4.10 -5.49
CA ARG A 177 4.56 -3.57 -6.17
C ARG A 177 3.97 -2.38 -5.42
N ALA A 178 3.74 -2.54 -4.13
CA ALA A 178 3.18 -1.50 -3.27
C ALA A 178 4.11 -0.28 -3.17
N ALA A 179 5.43 -0.49 -3.08
CA ALA A 179 6.42 0.58 -3.09
C ALA A 179 6.37 1.38 -4.41
N TYR A 180 6.17 0.71 -5.54
CA TYR A 180 6.03 1.36 -6.84
C TYR A 180 4.76 2.21 -6.91
N ILE A 181 3.63 1.71 -6.39
CA ILE A 181 2.39 2.51 -6.22
C ILE A 181 2.68 3.77 -5.38
N GLY A 182 3.42 3.63 -4.28
CA GLY A 182 3.84 4.73 -3.40
C GLY A 182 4.79 5.75 -4.04
N GLY A 183 5.29 5.48 -5.26
CA GLY A 183 6.10 6.42 -6.05
C GLY A 183 7.58 6.05 -6.20
N VAL A 184 8.04 4.92 -5.65
CA VAL A 184 9.40 4.38 -5.88
C VAL A 184 9.61 4.17 -7.38
N ASN A 185 10.80 4.47 -7.90
CA ASN A 185 11.05 4.50 -9.35
C ASN A 185 11.40 3.13 -9.93
N SER A 186 11.94 2.22 -9.11
CA SER A 186 12.46 0.93 -9.56
C SER A 186 12.61 -0.04 -8.39
N THR A 187 12.81 -1.32 -8.69
CA THR A 187 13.09 -2.34 -7.69
C THR A 187 14.35 -3.14 -8.05
N ALA A 188 15.05 -3.66 -7.04
CA ALA A 188 16.10 -4.64 -7.25
C ALA A 188 15.56 -6.09 -7.35
N THR A 189 14.25 -6.28 -7.13
CA THR A 189 13.59 -7.59 -7.12
C THR A 189 13.18 -8.00 -8.53
N ALA A 190 14.03 -8.80 -9.21
CA ALA A 190 13.81 -9.22 -10.59
C ALA A 190 12.43 -9.89 -10.81
N LEU A 191 11.98 -10.69 -9.84
CA LEU A 191 10.64 -11.34 -9.92
C LEU A 191 9.51 -10.33 -9.94
N ALA A 192 9.58 -9.27 -9.12
CA ALA A 192 8.59 -8.20 -9.12
C ALA A 192 8.61 -7.40 -10.43
N GLY A 193 9.81 -7.12 -10.96
CA GLY A 193 9.96 -6.52 -12.28
C GLY A 193 9.29 -7.33 -13.38
N LYS A 194 9.49 -8.65 -13.38
CA LYS A 194 8.86 -9.56 -14.34
C LYS A 194 7.34 -9.64 -14.17
N ALA A 195 6.86 -9.72 -12.92
CA ALA A 195 5.44 -9.90 -12.63
C ALA A 195 4.62 -8.65 -12.93
N PHE A 196 5.13 -7.47 -12.61
CA PHE A 196 4.39 -6.21 -12.61
C PHE A 196 4.91 -5.16 -13.60
N GLY A 197 5.94 -5.47 -14.37
CA GLY A 197 6.53 -4.51 -15.32
C GLY A 197 7.30 -3.36 -14.68
N ILE A 198 7.70 -3.49 -13.40
CA ILE A 198 8.46 -2.47 -12.68
C ILE A 198 9.90 -2.41 -13.22
N PRO A 199 10.47 -1.22 -13.49
CA PRO A 199 11.86 -1.10 -13.90
C PRO A 199 12.80 -1.75 -12.87
N VAL A 200 13.71 -2.63 -13.35
CA VAL A 200 14.66 -3.33 -12.49
C VAL A 200 16.01 -2.64 -12.50
N VAL A 201 16.56 -2.42 -11.32
CA VAL A 201 17.89 -1.82 -11.14
C VAL A 201 18.73 -2.65 -10.18
N GLY A 202 20.03 -2.54 -10.36
CA GLY A 202 21.01 -3.19 -9.49
C GLY A 202 22.41 -2.69 -9.80
N THR A 203 23.30 -2.91 -8.84
CA THR A 203 24.73 -2.63 -9.00
C THR A 203 25.51 -3.88 -8.65
N MET A 204 26.59 -3.77 -7.93
CA MET A 204 27.37 -4.89 -7.39
C MET A 204 27.26 -4.95 -5.86
N ALA A 205 27.66 -6.06 -5.26
CA ALA A 205 27.87 -6.20 -3.83
C ALA A 205 29.37 -6.12 -3.51
N HIS A 206 29.71 -5.91 -2.22
CA HIS A 206 31.12 -5.94 -1.76
C HIS A 206 31.83 -7.24 -2.10
N SER A 207 31.11 -8.38 -2.14
CA SER A 207 31.67 -9.68 -2.53
C SER A 207 32.24 -9.70 -3.95
N TRP A 208 31.69 -8.91 -4.89
CA TRP A 208 32.27 -8.77 -6.22
C TRP A 208 33.65 -8.16 -6.14
N ILE A 209 33.83 -7.10 -5.36
CA ILE A 209 35.09 -6.40 -5.21
C ILE A 209 36.12 -7.29 -4.49
N MET A 210 35.68 -7.97 -3.42
CA MET A 210 36.50 -8.88 -2.62
C MET A 210 36.95 -10.16 -3.41
N PHE A 211 36.25 -10.51 -4.49
CA PHE A 211 36.57 -11.66 -5.31
C PHE A 211 37.84 -11.44 -6.17
N PHE A 212 38.17 -10.19 -6.48
CA PHE A 212 39.35 -9.82 -7.29
C PHE A 212 40.54 -9.42 -6.40
N ASP A 213 41.71 -9.31 -6.96
CA ASP A 213 42.96 -8.95 -6.26
C ASP A 213 42.97 -7.48 -5.79
N GLY A 214 41.95 -6.68 -6.15
CA GLY A 214 41.78 -5.30 -5.73
C GLY A 214 40.63 -4.59 -6.42
N GLU A 215 40.31 -3.40 -5.92
CA GLU A 215 39.17 -2.58 -6.43
C GLU A 215 39.33 -2.25 -7.91
N TYR A 216 40.58 -2.02 -8.37
CA TYR A 216 40.83 -1.68 -9.78
C TYR A 216 40.42 -2.81 -10.73
N ASP A 217 40.84 -4.05 -10.45
CA ASP A 217 40.50 -5.19 -11.30
C ASP A 217 39.00 -5.47 -11.26
N ALA A 218 38.37 -5.36 -10.10
CA ALA A 218 36.93 -5.53 -9.93
C ALA A 218 36.14 -4.49 -10.75
N PHE A 219 36.48 -3.21 -10.63
CA PHE A 219 35.80 -2.12 -11.35
C PHE A 219 36.08 -2.17 -12.86
N LYS A 220 37.33 -2.47 -13.27
CA LYS A 220 37.70 -2.64 -14.66
C LYS A 220 36.89 -3.75 -15.33
N ARG A 221 36.79 -4.92 -14.69
CA ARG A 221 35.99 -6.04 -15.22
C ARG A 221 34.52 -5.69 -15.31
N TYR A 222 33.97 -5.00 -14.33
CA TYR A 222 32.55 -4.56 -14.36
C TYR A 222 32.35 -3.54 -15.50
N ALA A 223 33.25 -2.57 -15.66
CA ALA A 223 33.22 -1.59 -16.73
C ALA A 223 33.31 -2.21 -18.13
N GLU A 224 34.15 -3.22 -18.28
CA GLU A 224 34.31 -3.96 -19.56
C GLU A 224 33.03 -4.69 -19.98
N ILE A 225 32.25 -5.18 -19.03
CA ILE A 225 30.98 -5.93 -19.25
C ILE A 225 29.81 -4.99 -19.45
N TYR A 226 29.66 -3.98 -18.56
CA TYR A 226 28.45 -3.18 -18.48
C TYR A 226 28.60 -1.77 -19.09
N GLY A 227 29.78 -1.33 -19.39
CA GLY A 227 30.05 -0.05 -20.07
C GLY A 227 29.42 1.13 -19.34
N SER A 228 28.66 1.96 -20.08
CA SER A 228 27.98 3.16 -19.56
C SER A 228 26.90 2.89 -18.53
N SER A 229 26.54 1.64 -18.28
CA SER A 229 25.60 1.27 -17.20
C SER A 229 26.31 0.97 -15.87
N SER A 230 27.63 1.16 -15.80
CA SER A 230 28.42 0.84 -14.61
C SER A 230 28.14 1.81 -13.45
N VAL A 231 27.84 1.24 -12.29
CA VAL A 231 27.79 1.94 -10.99
C VAL A 231 28.71 1.19 -10.03
N PHE A 232 29.75 1.84 -9.55
CA PHE A 232 30.75 1.21 -8.69
C PHE A 232 30.45 1.41 -7.20
N LEU A 233 30.54 0.34 -6.42
CA LEU A 233 30.43 0.38 -4.96
C LEU A 233 31.78 0.74 -4.37
N VAL A 234 31.90 1.95 -3.79
CA VAL A 234 33.21 2.56 -3.50
C VAL A 234 33.64 2.52 -2.04
N ASP A 235 32.87 1.86 -1.19
CA ASP A 235 33.11 1.83 0.26
C ASP A 235 33.49 0.45 0.81
N THR A 236 34.08 -0.42 -0.04
CA THR A 236 34.51 -1.75 0.39
C THR A 236 35.66 -1.67 1.40
N TYR A 237 36.61 -0.76 1.19
CA TYR A 237 37.78 -0.55 2.07
C TYR A 237 37.83 0.88 2.61
N ASP A 238 38.11 1.88 1.75
CA ASP A 238 38.11 3.29 2.12
C ASP A 238 37.54 4.12 0.98
N THR A 239 36.39 4.72 1.21
CA THR A 239 35.66 5.47 0.18
C THR A 239 36.52 6.58 -0.46
N LEU A 240 37.24 7.36 0.34
CA LEU A 240 37.92 8.56 -0.14
C LEU A 240 39.39 8.30 -0.56
N LYS A 241 40.03 7.32 0.08
CA LYS A 241 41.47 7.05 -0.21
C LYS A 241 41.67 5.99 -1.27
N SER A 242 40.73 5.04 -1.46
CA SER A 242 40.89 3.96 -2.45
C SER A 242 39.70 3.85 -3.41
N GLY A 243 38.45 3.72 -2.91
CA GLY A 243 37.30 3.41 -3.76
C GLY A 243 37.02 4.45 -4.84
N VAL A 244 36.82 5.72 -4.45
CA VAL A 244 36.54 6.80 -5.41
C VAL A 244 37.72 7.10 -6.32
N PRO A 245 39.00 7.23 -5.84
CA PRO A 245 40.14 7.37 -6.70
C PRO A 245 40.28 6.23 -7.73
N THR A 246 40.01 4.98 -7.31
CA THR A 246 40.03 3.81 -8.22
C THR A 246 38.91 3.85 -9.24
N ALA A 247 37.70 4.27 -8.83
CA ALA A 247 36.55 4.45 -9.72
C ALA A 247 36.86 5.50 -10.81
N ILE A 248 37.44 6.64 -10.42
CA ILE A 248 37.90 7.70 -11.34
C ILE A 248 38.91 7.16 -12.30
N ARG A 249 39.94 6.45 -11.82
CA ARG A 249 40.98 5.85 -12.66
C ARG A 249 40.38 4.89 -13.69
N VAL A 250 39.48 4.00 -13.30
CA VAL A 250 38.85 3.06 -14.26
C VAL A 250 37.93 3.83 -15.24
N ALA A 251 37.24 4.88 -14.82
CA ALA A 251 36.49 5.72 -15.74
C ALA A 251 37.36 6.33 -16.81
N GLN A 252 38.52 6.88 -16.42
CA GLN A 252 39.49 7.52 -17.33
C GLN A 252 40.24 6.54 -18.22
N GLU A 253 40.70 5.39 -17.69
CA GLU A 253 41.54 4.42 -18.43
C GLU A 253 40.69 3.42 -19.25
N VAL A 254 39.45 3.13 -18.87
CA VAL A 254 38.67 2.05 -19.49
C VAL A 254 37.42 2.57 -20.20
N LEU A 255 36.59 3.43 -19.55
CA LEU A 255 35.32 3.86 -20.13
C LEU A 255 35.49 4.99 -21.14
N ILE A 256 36.17 6.10 -20.76
CA ILE A 256 36.33 7.27 -21.63
C ILE A 256 36.98 6.96 -22.95
N PRO A 257 38.07 6.15 -23.02
CA PRO A 257 38.70 5.77 -24.30
C PRO A 257 37.77 4.97 -25.23
N ARG A 258 36.71 4.37 -24.67
CA ARG A 258 35.65 3.65 -25.42
C ARG A 258 34.46 4.54 -25.78
N GLY A 259 34.54 5.84 -25.54
CA GLY A 259 33.41 6.77 -25.73
C GLY A 259 32.27 6.58 -24.71
N GLN A 260 32.54 5.97 -23.56
CA GLN A 260 31.59 5.66 -22.51
C GLN A 260 31.82 6.54 -21.28
N ARG A 261 30.77 6.69 -20.45
CA ARG A 261 30.82 7.46 -19.19
C ARG A 261 30.45 6.57 -18.02
N LEU A 262 31.07 6.79 -16.86
CA LEU A 262 30.69 6.15 -15.63
C LEU A 262 29.31 6.69 -15.18
N LEU A 263 28.31 5.81 -15.05
CA LEU A 263 26.96 6.20 -14.65
C LEU A 263 26.93 6.74 -13.23
N GLY A 264 27.61 6.07 -12.30
CA GLY A 264 27.60 6.50 -10.91
C GLY A 264 28.53 5.72 -9.99
N VAL A 265 28.58 6.20 -8.75
CA VAL A 265 29.19 5.52 -7.62
C VAL A 265 28.15 5.33 -6.52
N ARG A 266 28.27 4.23 -5.74
CA ARG A 266 27.38 3.94 -4.61
C ARG A 266 28.16 3.93 -3.31
N ILE A 267 27.61 4.62 -2.31
CA ILE A 267 28.09 4.67 -0.94
C ILE A 267 27.06 3.91 -0.07
N ASP A 268 27.50 2.88 0.65
CA ASP A 268 26.64 1.99 1.44
C ASP A 268 26.92 2.08 2.95
N SER A 269 27.90 2.89 3.37
CA SER A 269 28.32 3.03 4.76
C SER A 269 28.86 4.41 5.09
N GLY A 270 28.94 4.73 6.39
CA GLY A 270 29.51 5.98 6.90
C GLY A 270 28.53 7.18 6.91
N ASP A 271 29.04 8.37 7.09
CA ASP A 271 28.27 9.62 7.06
C ASP A 271 27.96 10.03 5.62
N MET A 272 26.74 9.74 5.17
CA MET A 272 26.30 9.98 3.80
C MET A 272 26.37 11.45 3.39
N ALA A 273 26.04 12.39 4.29
CA ALA A 273 26.10 13.82 3.99
C ALA A 273 27.52 14.31 3.81
N TYR A 274 28.43 13.88 4.68
CA TYR A 274 29.85 14.22 4.58
C TYR A 274 30.52 13.56 3.37
N LEU A 275 30.35 12.23 3.24
CA LEU A 275 31.01 11.46 2.19
C LEU A 275 30.55 11.90 0.80
N SER A 276 29.25 12.09 0.58
CA SER A 276 28.73 12.49 -0.74
C SER A 276 29.27 13.86 -1.20
N LYS A 277 29.46 14.81 -0.29
CA LYS A 277 30.09 16.10 -0.60
C LYS A 277 31.57 15.93 -1.02
N LYS A 278 32.32 15.11 -0.31
CA LYS A 278 33.72 14.83 -0.64
C LYS A 278 33.85 14.06 -1.95
N VAL A 279 33.00 13.05 -2.16
CA VAL A 279 32.94 12.26 -3.40
C VAL A 279 32.58 13.15 -4.58
N ARG A 280 31.60 14.05 -4.43
CA ARG A 280 31.24 15.00 -5.49
C ARG A 280 32.43 15.88 -5.90
N ALA A 281 33.14 16.42 -4.92
CA ALA A 281 34.34 17.26 -5.20
C ALA A 281 35.41 16.48 -5.98
N LEU A 282 35.72 15.22 -5.58
CA LEU A 282 36.71 14.38 -6.28
C LEU A 282 36.26 14.04 -7.72
N LEU A 283 34.98 13.73 -7.92
CA LEU A 283 34.43 13.44 -9.25
C LEU A 283 34.47 14.68 -10.16
N ASP A 284 34.13 15.87 -9.61
CA ASP A 284 34.16 17.13 -10.37
C ASP A 284 35.57 17.54 -10.78
N GLU A 285 36.55 17.41 -9.87
CA GLU A 285 37.98 17.65 -10.15
C GLU A 285 38.50 16.72 -11.26
N ALA A 286 38.00 15.48 -11.31
CA ALA A 286 38.34 14.51 -12.33
C ALA A 286 37.58 14.67 -13.67
N GLY A 287 36.73 15.69 -13.84
CA GLY A 287 35.92 15.90 -15.04
C GLY A 287 34.73 14.95 -15.20
N LEU A 288 34.23 14.40 -14.07
CA LEU A 288 33.10 13.45 -14.00
C LEU A 288 31.85 14.08 -13.34
N GLN A 289 31.48 15.30 -13.74
CA GLN A 289 30.33 16.03 -13.19
C GLN A 289 29.00 15.31 -13.45
N ASP A 290 28.93 14.54 -14.51
CA ASP A 290 27.77 13.72 -14.90
C ASP A 290 27.62 12.41 -14.10
N CYS A 291 28.69 11.95 -13.44
CA CYS A 291 28.68 10.75 -12.61
C CYS A 291 27.77 10.93 -11.38
N LYS A 292 26.77 10.06 -11.22
CA LYS A 292 25.79 10.13 -10.15
C LYS A 292 26.28 9.52 -8.84
N ILE A 293 25.78 10.02 -7.72
CA ILE A 293 26.06 9.48 -6.39
C ILE A 293 24.79 8.84 -5.85
N MET A 294 24.84 7.52 -5.63
CA MET A 294 23.79 6.76 -4.98
C MET A 294 24.16 6.53 -3.51
N ALA A 295 23.23 6.77 -2.60
CA ALA A 295 23.35 6.38 -1.20
C ALA A 295 22.44 5.19 -0.91
N SER A 296 22.89 4.26 -0.10
CA SER A 296 22.13 3.11 0.38
C SER A 296 22.49 2.78 1.84
N ASN A 297 21.80 1.80 2.44
CA ASN A 297 21.91 1.37 3.83
C ASN A 297 21.16 2.24 4.85
N SER A 298 20.25 1.58 5.58
CA SER A 298 19.49 2.13 6.72
C SER A 298 18.76 3.45 6.46
N LEU A 299 18.36 3.69 5.20
CA LEU A 299 17.67 4.90 4.77
C LEU A 299 16.16 4.81 5.02
N ASP A 300 15.61 5.92 5.49
CA ASP A 300 14.18 6.20 5.61
C ASP A 300 13.92 7.69 5.36
N GLU A 301 12.68 8.15 5.49
CA GLU A 301 12.32 9.55 5.28
C GLU A 301 13.05 10.51 6.20
N ARG A 302 13.34 10.11 7.45
CA ARG A 302 14.06 10.97 8.43
C ARG A 302 15.52 11.10 8.07
N THR A 303 16.17 9.99 7.75
CA THR A 303 17.59 9.97 7.36
C THR A 303 17.81 10.71 6.06
N ILE A 304 16.95 10.50 5.05
CA ILE A 304 17.03 11.20 3.76
C ILE A 304 16.84 12.71 3.95
N THR A 305 15.83 13.14 4.72
CA THR A 305 15.62 14.55 5.04
C THR A 305 16.85 15.17 5.70
N SER A 306 17.48 14.45 6.65
CA SER A 306 18.69 14.91 7.34
C SER A 306 19.88 15.04 6.38
N ILE A 307 20.11 14.04 5.50
CA ILE A 307 21.19 14.10 4.49
C ILE A 307 21.03 15.33 3.59
N ILE A 308 19.80 15.58 3.12
CA ILE A 308 19.52 16.73 2.25
C ILE A 308 19.72 18.06 3.01
N ALA A 309 19.20 18.18 4.23
CA ALA A 309 19.32 19.37 5.06
C ALA A 309 20.78 19.72 5.38
N GLN A 310 21.67 18.73 5.46
CA GLN A 310 23.10 18.90 5.66
C GLN A 310 23.87 19.20 4.35
N GLY A 311 23.18 19.38 3.23
CA GLY A 311 23.80 19.65 1.92
C GLY A 311 24.45 18.43 1.27
N GLY A 312 24.02 17.23 1.58
CA GLY A 312 24.48 16.00 0.95
C GLY A 312 24.26 15.99 -0.55
N CYS A 313 25.28 15.61 -1.31
CA CYS A 313 25.28 15.58 -2.77
C CYS A 313 24.89 14.18 -3.30
N VAL A 314 23.68 13.73 -2.93
CA VAL A 314 23.15 12.44 -3.33
C VAL A 314 22.12 12.63 -4.45
N ASP A 315 22.25 11.89 -5.55
CA ASP A 315 21.35 11.94 -6.72
C ASP A 315 20.24 10.89 -6.63
N SER A 316 20.50 9.76 -5.96
CA SER A 316 19.52 8.66 -5.82
C SER A 316 19.71 7.86 -4.53
N TYR A 317 18.63 7.24 -4.08
CA TYR A 317 18.60 6.46 -2.85
C TYR A 317 18.17 5.02 -3.12
N GLY A 318 18.98 4.05 -2.63
CA GLY A 318 18.61 2.65 -2.55
C GLY A 318 18.06 2.32 -1.16
N VAL A 319 16.76 2.13 -1.04
CA VAL A 319 16.10 1.93 0.25
C VAL A 319 15.67 0.48 0.40
N GLY A 320 16.10 -0.19 1.46
CA GLY A 320 15.89 -1.62 1.67
C GLY A 320 14.99 -1.91 2.88
N GLU A 321 15.63 -2.32 3.98
CA GLU A 321 14.97 -2.82 5.18
C GLU A 321 13.86 -1.92 5.70
N ARG A 322 14.14 -0.63 5.90
CA ARG A 322 13.19 0.29 6.52
C ARG A 322 11.96 0.60 5.67
N LEU A 323 12.05 0.38 4.35
CA LEU A 323 10.93 0.44 3.45
C LEU A 323 10.10 -0.85 3.52
N ILE A 324 10.74 -2.02 3.22
CA ILE A 324 10.03 -3.27 2.99
C ILE A 324 9.42 -3.87 4.27
N THR A 325 9.89 -3.46 5.45
CA THR A 325 9.34 -3.86 6.75
C THR A 325 8.47 -2.78 7.39
N ALA A 326 8.35 -1.60 6.77
CA ALA A 326 7.75 -0.41 7.38
C ALA A 326 8.25 -0.20 8.83
N TYR A 327 9.56 -0.25 9.02
CA TYR A 327 10.28 -0.39 10.29
C TYR A 327 9.78 0.50 11.44
N SER A 328 9.39 1.74 11.16
CA SER A 328 8.97 2.72 12.18
C SER A 328 7.57 2.44 12.75
N ASP A 329 6.67 1.89 11.92
CA ASP A 329 5.31 1.50 12.33
C ASP A 329 4.87 0.34 11.45
N ALA A 330 5.05 -0.88 11.95
CA ALA A 330 4.95 -2.12 11.19
C ALA A 330 3.52 -2.67 11.06
N LYS A 331 2.50 -1.84 11.33
CA LYS A 331 1.10 -2.25 11.22
C LYS A 331 0.26 -1.19 10.51
N PHE A 332 -0.67 -1.64 9.67
CA PHE A 332 -1.71 -0.79 9.10
C PHE A 332 -2.99 -0.80 9.96
N GLY A 333 -3.35 -1.97 10.46
CA GLY A 333 -4.44 -2.16 11.41
C GLY A 333 -5.82 -2.07 10.79
N ALA A 334 -5.97 -2.47 9.53
CA ALA A 334 -7.28 -2.66 8.90
C ALA A 334 -8.05 -3.77 9.60
N VAL A 335 -9.36 -3.61 9.62
CA VAL A 335 -10.32 -4.53 10.23
C VAL A 335 -11.51 -4.74 9.29
N TYR A 336 -12.22 -5.87 9.48
CA TYR A 336 -13.41 -6.24 8.73
C TYR A 336 -14.58 -6.40 9.70
N LYS A 337 -15.66 -5.66 9.53
CA LYS A 337 -16.73 -5.61 10.55
C LYS A 337 -18.10 -5.62 9.93
N LEU A 338 -19.00 -6.44 10.52
CA LEU A 338 -20.41 -6.50 10.18
C LEU A 338 -21.05 -5.12 10.37
N ALA A 339 -21.66 -4.60 9.31
CA ALA A 339 -22.30 -3.30 9.28
C ALA A 339 -23.84 -3.39 9.20
N ALA A 340 -24.40 -4.40 8.49
CA ALA A 340 -25.82 -4.58 8.35
C ALA A 340 -26.20 -6.05 8.06
N ILE A 341 -27.46 -6.40 8.36
CA ILE A 341 -28.09 -7.68 8.00
C ILE A 341 -29.38 -7.38 7.24
N LYS A 342 -29.61 -8.02 6.11
CA LYS A 342 -30.84 -7.91 5.34
C LYS A 342 -31.97 -8.69 6.03
N GLN A 343 -33.07 -8.01 6.30
CA GLN A 343 -34.34 -8.58 6.85
C GLN A 343 -35.47 -8.15 5.93
N GLY A 344 -36.02 -9.11 5.18
CA GLY A 344 -36.94 -8.76 4.08
C GLY A 344 -36.24 -7.88 3.04
N ASP A 345 -36.84 -6.72 2.76
CA ASP A 345 -36.29 -5.76 1.78
C ASP A 345 -35.39 -4.66 2.40
N ILE A 346 -35.21 -4.68 3.71
CA ILE A 346 -34.45 -3.64 4.42
C ILE A 346 -33.14 -4.20 5.00
N PHE A 347 -32.12 -3.35 5.03
CA PHE A 347 -30.87 -3.64 5.74
C PHE A 347 -30.92 -3.03 7.13
N VAL A 348 -30.98 -3.91 8.13
CA VAL A 348 -30.95 -3.51 9.55
C VAL A 348 -29.51 -3.24 9.95
N PRO A 349 -29.17 -2.02 10.38
CA PRO A 349 -27.80 -1.68 10.75
C PRO A 349 -27.36 -2.43 12.00
N LYS A 350 -26.07 -2.78 12.03
CA LYS A 350 -25.41 -3.44 13.17
C LYS A 350 -24.21 -2.62 13.62
N ILE A 351 -24.08 -2.45 14.93
CA ILE A 351 -23.00 -1.69 15.54
C ILE A 351 -22.27 -2.54 16.57
N LYS A 352 -20.93 -2.43 16.59
CA LYS A 352 -20.14 -2.92 17.70
C LYS A 352 -19.82 -1.75 18.62
N LEU A 353 -20.30 -1.82 19.85
CA LEU A 353 -19.88 -0.92 20.92
C LEU A 353 -18.58 -1.41 21.55
N SER A 354 -17.85 -0.51 22.16
CA SER A 354 -16.58 -0.79 22.84
C SER A 354 -16.35 0.26 23.91
N GLU A 355 -15.76 -0.11 25.03
CA GLU A 355 -15.28 0.84 26.05
C GLU A 355 -14.28 1.85 25.46
N ASN A 356 -13.53 1.45 24.43
CA ASN A 356 -12.70 2.37 23.66
C ASN A 356 -13.55 2.97 22.52
N VAL A 357 -13.92 4.24 22.64
CA VAL A 357 -14.74 4.97 21.67
C VAL A 357 -14.15 4.89 20.24
N GLY A 358 -12.84 4.92 20.08
CA GLY A 358 -12.16 4.77 18.79
C GLY A 358 -12.34 3.38 18.12
N LYS A 359 -12.94 2.41 18.82
CA LYS A 359 -13.28 1.08 18.29
C LYS A 359 -14.75 0.90 17.93
N ILE A 360 -15.58 1.92 18.16
CA ILE A 360 -16.99 1.90 17.75
C ILE A 360 -17.07 1.94 16.24
N THR A 361 -17.86 1.03 15.65
CA THR A 361 -17.96 0.90 14.20
C THR A 361 -18.94 1.91 13.59
N ASN A 362 -18.83 2.12 12.28
CA ASN A 362 -19.80 2.88 11.49
C ASN A 362 -20.86 1.92 10.93
N PRO A 363 -22.11 1.90 11.47
CA PRO A 363 -23.12 0.90 11.14
C PRO A 363 -23.83 1.16 9.81
N GLY A 364 -24.58 0.16 9.34
CA GLY A 364 -25.50 0.26 8.22
C GLY A 364 -24.81 0.27 6.85
N ARG A 365 -25.63 0.15 5.79
CA ARG A 365 -25.16 0.43 4.43
C ARG A 365 -24.96 1.93 4.26
N LYS A 366 -23.87 2.29 3.65
CA LYS A 366 -23.42 3.67 3.55
C LYS A 366 -22.74 3.97 2.23
N ARG A 367 -22.67 5.24 1.87
CA ARG A 367 -21.83 5.76 0.79
C ARG A 367 -20.73 6.61 1.38
N LEU A 368 -19.61 6.67 0.67
CA LEU A 368 -18.46 7.50 1.00
C LEU A 368 -18.22 8.47 -0.15
N TYR A 369 -18.21 9.77 0.16
CA TYR A 369 -17.93 10.83 -0.79
C TYR A 369 -16.71 11.62 -0.35
N ARG A 370 -15.82 11.94 -1.29
CA ARG A 370 -14.83 13.00 -1.12
C ARG A 370 -15.44 14.33 -1.54
N VAL A 371 -15.33 15.32 -0.68
CA VAL A 371 -15.91 16.66 -0.85
C VAL A 371 -14.83 17.61 -1.32
N TYR A 372 -15.07 18.29 -2.43
CA TYR A 372 -14.14 19.24 -3.01
C TYR A 372 -14.69 20.66 -2.94
N SER A 373 -13.81 21.61 -2.58
CA SER A 373 -14.09 23.04 -2.70
C SER A 373 -14.15 23.46 -4.16
N GLU A 374 -14.64 24.66 -4.45
CA GLU A 374 -14.63 25.29 -5.79
C GLU A 374 -13.23 25.34 -6.43
N LYS A 375 -12.17 25.30 -5.62
CA LYS A 375 -10.77 25.28 -6.06
C LYS A 375 -10.24 23.90 -6.38
N GLY A 376 -11.05 22.85 -6.22
CA GLY A 376 -10.67 21.47 -6.51
C GLY A 376 -9.87 20.76 -5.39
N HIS A 377 -9.63 21.42 -4.25
CA HIS A 377 -8.99 20.74 -3.11
C HIS A 377 -10.01 19.94 -2.31
N SER A 378 -9.62 18.74 -1.87
CA SER A 378 -10.42 17.94 -0.94
C SER A 378 -10.46 18.61 0.43
N ILE A 379 -11.66 18.82 0.97
CA ILE A 379 -11.86 19.53 2.25
C ILE A 379 -12.37 18.64 3.37
N ALA A 380 -13.02 17.54 3.03
CA ALA A 380 -13.49 16.51 3.94
C ALA A 380 -13.87 15.26 3.16
N ASP A 381 -14.05 14.13 3.87
CA ASP A 381 -14.81 13.00 3.36
C ASP A 381 -16.13 12.88 4.12
N LEU A 382 -17.17 12.41 3.45
CA LEU A 382 -18.53 12.40 3.96
C LEU A 382 -19.15 11.00 3.89
N ILE A 383 -19.59 10.47 5.03
CA ILE A 383 -20.41 9.26 5.09
C ILE A 383 -21.88 9.64 5.09
N THR A 384 -22.68 9.00 4.23
CA THR A 384 -24.15 9.13 4.20
C THR A 384 -24.81 7.76 4.31
N CYS A 385 -26.10 7.72 4.64
CA CYS A 385 -26.88 6.50 4.38
C CYS A 385 -26.94 6.21 2.88
N ASP A 386 -27.03 4.95 2.50
CA ASP A 386 -27.14 4.52 1.09
C ASP A 386 -28.39 5.08 0.38
N THR A 387 -29.41 5.48 1.16
CA THR A 387 -30.67 6.07 0.66
C THR A 387 -30.60 7.59 0.46
N GLU A 388 -29.50 8.24 0.84
CA GLU A 388 -29.33 9.69 0.65
C GLU A 388 -28.69 9.99 -0.70
N THR A 389 -29.08 11.11 -1.28
CA THR A 389 -28.52 11.59 -2.55
C THR A 389 -27.79 12.91 -2.32
N VAL A 390 -26.53 12.95 -2.68
CA VAL A 390 -25.69 14.14 -2.66
C VAL A 390 -25.62 14.70 -4.09
N LYS A 391 -25.70 16.02 -4.27
CA LYS A 391 -25.68 16.68 -5.58
C LYS A 391 -24.65 17.81 -5.58
N ASP A 392 -23.86 17.87 -6.64
CA ASP A 392 -22.88 18.93 -6.87
C ASP A 392 -23.53 20.32 -6.83
N GLY A 393 -22.87 21.24 -6.12
CA GLY A 393 -23.31 22.64 -6.00
C GLY A 393 -24.53 22.87 -5.10
N ALA A 394 -25.24 21.82 -4.69
CA ALA A 394 -26.38 21.95 -3.79
C ALA A 394 -25.90 21.97 -2.32
N PRO A 395 -26.56 22.76 -1.45
CA PRO A 395 -26.28 22.73 -0.01
C PRO A 395 -26.54 21.34 0.56
N PHE A 396 -25.60 20.84 1.41
CA PHE A 396 -25.73 19.55 2.07
C PHE A 396 -25.35 19.66 3.55
N GLU A 397 -26.28 19.34 4.45
CA GLU A 397 -26.07 19.42 5.90
C GLU A 397 -25.30 18.21 6.42
N TYR A 398 -24.32 18.46 7.29
CA TYR A 398 -23.47 17.46 7.90
C TYR A 398 -23.11 17.79 9.35
N LEU A 399 -22.61 16.78 10.05
CA LEU A 399 -22.05 16.88 11.39
C LEU A 399 -20.65 16.29 11.40
N SER A 400 -19.75 16.97 12.09
CA SER A 400 -18.46 16.38 12.44
C SER A 400 -18.64 15.55 13.71
N PRO A 401 -18.24 14.25 13.73
CA PRO A 401 -18.28 13.44 14.93
C PRO A 401 -17.48 14.03 16.10
N GLU A 402 -16.47 14.84 15.82
CA GLU A 402 -15.66 15.54 16.82
C GLU A 402 -16.35 16.77 17.41
N LYS A 403 -17.31 17.35 16.68
CA LYS A 403 -18.06 18.55 17.07
C LYS A 403 -19.56 18.37 16.82
N PRO A 404 -20.20 17.38 17.48
CA PRO A 404 -21.57 16.96 17.16
C PRO A 404 -22.67 17.96 17.55
N TRP A 405 -22.30 19.03 18.23
CA TRP A 405 -23.24 20.11 18.63
C TRP A 405 -23.48 21.14 17.53
N ALA A 406 -22.75 21.09 16.41
CA ALA A 406 -22.87 22.07 15.35
C ALA A 406 -23.17 21.38 14.00
N VAL A 407 -24.41 21.54 13.53
CA VAL A 407 -24.76 21.24 12.13
C VAL A 407 -24.09 22.29 11.23
N ARG A 408 -23.44 21.83 10.17
CA ARG A 408 -22.78 22.65 9.18
C ARG A 408 -23.31 22.32 7.79
N THR A 409 -23.00 23.15 6.81
CA THR A 409 -23.44 22.97 5.43
C THR A 409 -22.25 23.03 4.49
N PHE A 410 -22.12 22.04 3.61
CA PHE A 410 -21.30 22.15 2.41
C PHE A 410 -22.05 23.01 1.39
N GLU A 411 -21.45 24.11 0.97
CA GLU A 411 -22.00 25.01 -0.04
C GLU A 411 -21.05 25.09 -1.23
N HIS A 412 -21.58 25.09 -2.46
CA HIS A 412 -20.79 25.18 -3.69
C HIS A 412 -19.70 24.11 -3.83
N CYS A 413 -19.88 22.94 -3.21
CA CYS A 413 -18.95 21.83 -3.26
C CYS A 413 -19.31 20.83 -4.36
N THR A 414 -18.31 20.09 -4.84
CA THR A 414 -18.51 18.90 -5.66
C THR A 414 -18.21 17.64 -4.86
N PHE A 415 -18.87 16.53 -5.20
CA PHE A 415 -18.82 15.29 -4.45
C PHE A 415 -18.44 14.13 -5.37
N ARG A 416 -17.34 13.44 -5.06
CA ARG A 416 -16.93 12.23 -5.77
C ARG A 416 -17.21 11.01 -4.88
N GLU A 417 -18.11 10.13 -5.32
CA GLU A 417 -18.33 8.86 -4.64
C GLU A 417 -17.05 8.01 -4.76
N LEU A 418 -16.56 7.49 -3.64
CA LEU A 418 -15.31 6.75 -3.59
C LEU A 418 -15.52 5.24 -3.68
N LEU A 419 -16.64 4.70 -3.15
CA LEU A 419 -16.96 3.29 -3.26
C LEU A 419 -17.56 3.00 -4.65
N ASN A 420 -16.79 2.33 -5.49
CA ASN A 420 -17.20 1.99 -6.84
C ASN A 420 -17.49 0.50 -6.96
N PRO A 421 -18.46 0.09 -7.81
CA PRO A 421 -18.77 -1.30 -8.08
C PRO A 421 -17.52 -2.07 -8.56
N LEU A 422 -17.15 -3.14 -7.87
CA LEU A 422 -16.05 -4.02 -8.24
C LEU A 422 -16.59 -5.39 -8.68
N PHE A 423 -17.42 -6.02 -7.84
CA PHE A 423 -18.14 -7.26 -8.17
C PHE A 423 -19.65 -7.04 -8.07
N ARG A 424 -20.41 -7.72 -8.93
CA ARG A 424 -21.86 -7.84 -8.86
C ARG A 424 -22.25 -9.28 -9.15
N ASN A 425 -23.02 -9.89 -8.24
CA ASN A 425 -23.39 -11.30 -8.30
C ASN A 425 -22.17 -12.22 -8.56
N GLY A 426 -21.07 -11.97 -7.84
CA GLY A 426 -19.82 -12.73 -7.97
C GLY A 426 -19.03 -12.48 -9.26
N GLN A 427 -19.45 -11.56 -10.11
CA GLN A 427 -18.75 -11.25 -11.36
C GLN A 427 -18.02 -9.90 -11.29
N LEU A 428 -16.77 -9.87 -11.72
CA LEU A 428 -16.00 -8.63 -11.84
C LEU A 428 -16.65 -7.72 -12.91
N VAL A 429 -17.08 -6.53 -12.51
CA VAL A 429 -17.79 -5.58 -13.38
C VAL A 429 -16.94 -4.37 -13.77
N THR A 430 -15.76 -4.22 -13.16
CA THR A 430 -14.85 -3.09 -13.38
C THR A 430 -13.53 -3.57 -13.98
N LYS A 431 -13.07 -2.88 -15.02
CA LYS A 431 -11.71 -3.12 -15.55
C LYS A 431 -10.68 -2.53 -14.56
N LEU A 432 -9.77 -3.35 -14.08
CA LEU A 432 -8.69 -2.89 -13.24
C LEU A 432 -7.72 -2.00 -14.01
N PRO A 433 -7.23 -0.91 -13.40
CA PRO A 433 -6.17 -0.09 -13.98
C PRO A 433 -4.83 -0.84 -14.01
N THR A 434 -3.96 -0.43 -14.89
CA THR A 434 -2.55 -0.89 -14.88
C THR A 434 -1.81 -0.30 -13.68
N LEU A 435 -0.71 -0.95 -13.29
CA LEU A 435 0.11 -0.47 -12.17
C LEU A 435 0.63 0.97 -12.39
N GLU A 436 0.93 1.33 -13.63
CA GLU A 436 1.35 2.71 -13.98
C GLU A 436 0.21 3.72 -13.83
N GLU A 437 -1.02 3.35 -14.22
CA GLU A 437 -2.20 4.19 -14.01
C GLU A 437 -2.50 4.39 -12.52
N ILE A 438 -2.34 3.35 -11.69
CA ILE A 438 -2.48 3.43 -10.23
C ILE A 438 -1.45 4.41 -9.64
N ARG A 439 -0.19 4.27 -10.03
CA ARG A 439 0.91 5.15 -9.60
C ARG A 439 0.68 6.60 -10.01
N ALA A 440 0.24 6.82 -11.25
CA ALA A 440 -0.10 8.16 -11.76
C ALA A 440 -1.29 8.77 -11.00
N TYR A 441 -2.27 7.95 -10.60
CA TYR A 441 -3.42 8.38 -9.81
C TYR A 441 -3.01 8.84 -8.40
N VAL A 442 -2.13 8.11 -7.71
CA VAL A 442 -1.55 8.55 -6.44
C VAL A 442 -0.91 9.93 -6.58
N ARG A 443 -0.04 10.07 -7.58
CA ARG A 443 0.68 11.33 -7.83
C ARG A 443 -0.26 12.51 -8.06
N ARG A 444 -1.27 12.32 -8.93
CA ARG A 444 -2.24 13.37 -9.23
C ARG A 444 -2.99 13.84 -7.98
N GLN A 445 -3.46 12.91 -7.13
CA GLN A 445 -4.16 13.28 -5.90
C GLN A 445 -3.25 14.11 -4.97
N LEU A 446 -1.98 13.71 -4.81
CA LEU A 446 -1.02 14.43 -3.95
C LEU A 446 -0.65 15.82 -4.51
N ASP A 447 -0.60 15.97 -5.82
CA ASP A 447 -0.24 17.23 -6.47
C ASP A 447 -1.42 18.23 -6.51
N GLU A 448 -2.66 17.73 -6.72
CA GLU A 448 -3.83 18.55 -7.06
C GLU A 448 -4.91 18.59 -5.97
N GLU A 449 -5.13 17.49 -5.23
CA GLU A 449 -6.29 17.33 -4.35
C GLU A 449 -5.93 17.48 -2.86
N VAL A 450 -4.84 16.85 -2.41
CA VAL A 450 -4.46 16.76 -0.99
C VAL A 450 -3.69 18.01 -0.55
N TRP A 451 -4.13 18.63 0.55
CA TRP A 451 -3.48 19.80 1.12
C TRP A 451 -2.02 19.54 1.49
N LYS A 452 -1.14 20.50 1.24
CA LYS A 452 0.30 20.39 1.61
C LYS A 452 0.50 20.23 3.12
N GLU A 453 -0.43 20.75 3.91
CA GLU A 453 -0.46 20.62 5.37
C GLU A 453 -0.70 19.17 5.82
N GLU A 454 -1.52 18.39 5.10
CA GLU A 454 -1.73 16.96 5.35
C GLU A 454 -0.51 16.13 4.95
N GLN A 455 0.32 16.64 4.04
CA GLN A 455 1.51 15.96 3.56
C GLN A 455 2.75 16.16 4.48
N ARG A 456 2.67 16.90 5.58
CA ARG A 456 3.77 17.07 6.54
C ARG A 456 4.14 15.73 7.18
N PHE A 457 5.43 15.54 7.45
CA PHE A 457 5.90 14.34 8.16
C PHE A 457 5.61 14.40 9.65
N GLU A 458 5.71 15.59 10.23
CA GLU A 458 5.45 15.84 11.62
C GLU A 458 4.25 16.80 11.74
N ASN A 459 3.35 16.48 12.67
CA ASN A 459 2.15 17.28 12.93
C ASN A 459 1.36 17.64 11.65
N PRO A 460 0.95 16.65 10.84
CA PRO A 460 0.14 16.91 9.65
C PRO A 460 -1.24 17.44 10.05
N HIS A 461 -1.87 18.20 9.15
CA HIS A 461 -3.27 18.54 9.30
C HIS A 461 -4.13 17.25 9.22
N ILE A 462 -5.15 17.15 10.05
CA ILE A 462 -6.06 16.03 10.09
C ILE A 462 -7.17 16.28 9.06
N HIS A 463 -7.38 15.33 8.16
CA HIS A 463 -8.51 15.31 7.25
C HIS A 463 -9.79 14.93 8.00
N TYR A 464 -10.89 15.59 7.71
CA TYR A 464 -12.15 15.36 8.40
C TYR A 464 -12.96 14.25 7.74
N LEU A 465 -13.46 13.32 8.54
CA LEU A 465 -14.49 12.35 8.13
C LEU A 465 -15.80 12.77 8.77
N ASP A 466 -16.63 13.44 8.00
CA ASP A 466 -17.92 13.97 8.42
C ASP A 466 -19.06 12.99 8.11
N MET A 467 -20.23 13.21 8.71
CA MET A 467 -21.41 12.36 8.53
C MET A 467 -22.62 13.21 8.16
N SER A 468 -23.50 12.72 7.29
CA SER A 468 -24.82 13.33 7.11
C SER A 468 -25.57 13.35 8.44
N VAL A 469 -26.45 14.34 8.63
CA VAL A 469 -27.26 14.44 9.84
C VAL A 469 -28.06 13.16 10.08
N LYS A 470 -28.64 12.59 9.02
CA LYS A 470 -29.41 11.34 9.08
C LYS A 470 -28.53 10.14 9.49
N TYR A 471 -27.33 10.02 8.93
CA TYR A 471 -26.41 8.93 9.24
C TYR A 471 -25.92 9.02 10.70
N TYR A 472 -25.55 10.23 11.13
CA TYR A 472 -25.14 10.47 12.51
C TYR A 472 -26.24 10.12 13.51
N GLN A 473 -27.51 10.56 13.24
CA GLN A 473 -28.64 10.26 14.09
C GLN A 473 -28.88 8.75 14.20
N MET A 474 -28.89 8.02 13.07
CA MET A 474 -29.01 6.56 13.06
C MET A 474 -27.94 5.89 13.94
N LYS A 475 -26.69 6.32 13.84
CA LYS A 475 -25.58 5.78 14.64
C LYS A 475 -25.82 6.03 16.13
N MET A 476 -26.23 7.25 16.52
CA MET A 476 -26.50 7.61 17.92
C MET A 476 -27.67 6.86 18.49
N ASP A 477 -28.73 6.64 17.71
CA ASP A 477 -29.90 5.89 18.17
C ASP A 477 -29.57 4.43 18.43
N LEU A 478 -28.74 3.81 17.55
CA LEU A 478 -28.22 2.45 17.79
C LEU A 478 -27.35 2.36 19.04
N MET A 479 -26.53 3.35 19.32
CA MET A 479 -25.71 3.38 20.54
C MET A 479 -26.62 3.42 21.80
N LYS A 480 -27.63 4.27 21.82
CA LYS A 480 -28.56 4.37 22.95
C LYS A 480 -29.36 3.10 23.21
N HIS A 481 -29.66 2.32 22.16
CA HIS A 481 -30.44 1.06 22.34
C HIS A 481 -29.62 -0.06 22.99
N HIS A 482 -28.31 0.10 23.09
CA HIS A 482 -27.42 -0.90 23.68
C HIS A 482 -26.79 -0.44 25.01
N GLU A 483 -27.10 0.79 25.48
CA GLU A 483 -26.83 1.26 26.85
C GLU A 483 -27.93 0.76 27.79
#